data_105df3af285d3ee062fa06ac89f7375b
#
_entry.id   105df3af285d3ee062fa06ac89f7375b
#
_cell.length_a   1.000
_cell.length_b   1.000
_cell.length_c   1.000
_cell.angle_alpha   90.00
_cell.angle_beta   90.00
_cell.angle_gamma   90.00
#
_symmetry.space_group_name_H-M   'P 1'
#
loop_
_entity.id
_entity.type
_entity.pdbx_description
1 polymer ?
#
loop_
_entity_poly.entity_id
_entity_poly.type
_entity_poly.pdbx_seq_one_letter_code
_entity_poly.pdbx_strand_id
1 'polypeptide(L)'
;PVIVIDRKVSVRDTGLYTAWIGSNFYLEGQKACKVLNHYVEENQIPEVNIVNIQGTLGATSQIGRTNALEDAADKYGWNLLAQESGEYTEAKAYEVMTKMLKEYEDINFVYCENDNEAFGAIDAIRDAGKTVGPGGDIQIISFDATQEGLRRMRNGEILIDAECNPEHGYYVEKVMEQIEDKELLQKEWNVPEEVFANIPENYEIMLGGKR
;
A
#
# COMPACT_ATOMS: atom_id res chain seq x y z
N PRO A 1 18.53 9.45 -24.30
CA PRO A 1 17.27 9.25 -23.64
C PRO A 1 17.40 9.33 -22.12
N VAL A 2 16.34 9.76 -21.43
CA VAL A 2 16.23 9.75 -19.97
C VAL A 2 15.03 8.86 -19.61
N ILE A 3 15.25 7.81 -18.84
CA ILE A 3 14.21 6.93 -18.33
C ILE A 3 14.09 7.19 -16.82
N VAL A 4 12.92 7.60 -16.39
CA VAL A 4 12.59 7.78 -14.96
C VAL A 4 11.99 6.47 -14.46
N ILE A 5 12.46 5.98 -13.32
CA ILE A 5 11.94 4.76 -12.71
C ILE A 5 11.40 5.05 -11.31
N ASP A 6 10.50 4.17 -10.82
CA ASP A 6 9.84 4.24 -9.51
C ASP A 6 8.91 5.46 -9.42
N ARG A 7 9.23 6.46 -8.62
CA ARG A 7 8.38 7.63 -8.38
C ARG A 7 8.41 8.61 -9.54
N LYS A 8 7.24 9.16 -9.87
CA LYS A 8 7.16 10.22 -10.89
C LYS A 8 7.83 11.50 -10.37
N VAL A 9 8.48 12.20 -11.31
CA VAL A 9 9.03 13.54 -11.03
C VAL A 9 7.96 14.60 -11.29
N SER A 10 7.86 15.59 -10.40
CA SER A 10 6.95 16.73 -10.54
C SER A 10 7.57 17.78 -11.48
N VAL A 11 7.47 17.56 -12.79
CA VAL A 11 7.93 18.50 -13.81
C VAL A 11 6.76 18.97 -14.66
N ARG A 12 6.77 20.27 -15.03
CA ARG A 12 5.75 20.85 -15.92
C ARG A 12 5.89 20.35 -17.36
N ASP A 13 7.12 20.12 -17.78
CA ASP A 13 7.44 19.66 -19.13
C ASP A 13 7.81 18.17 -19.10
N THR A 14 6.87 17.33 -19.50
CA THR A 14 7.09 15.89 -19.63
C THR A 14 8.02 15.52 -20.78
N GLY A 15 8.41 16.47 -21.65
CA GLY A 15 9.43 16.30 -22.68
C GLY A 15 10.85 16.13 -22.11
N LEU A 16 11.08 16.47 -20.83
CA LEU A 16 12.39 16.32 -20.18
C LEU A 16 12.84 14.88 -19.96
N TYR A 17 11.95 13.91 -20.04
CA TYR A 17 12.29 12.49 -19.99
C TYR A 17 11.63 11.71 -21.14
N THR A 18 12.25 10.60 -21.51
CA THR A 18 11.83 9.76 -22.64
C THR A 18 10.64 8.87 -22.24
N ALA A 19 10.78 8.15 -21.12
CA ALA A 19 9.74 7.31 -20.55
C ALA A 19 9.80 7.32 -19.02
N TRP A 20 8.68 6.97 -18.40
CA TRP A 20 8.58 6.65 -16.99
C TRP A 20 8.11 5.18 -16.82
N ILE A 21 8.73 4.47 -15.88
CA ILE A 21 8.43 3.08 -15.53
C ILE A 21 8.24 2.99 -14.01
N GLY A 22 7.12 2.51 -13.56
CA GLY A 22 6.88 2.39 -12.11
C GLY A 22 5.48 1.88 -11.76
N SER A 23 5.15 2.00 -10.50
CA SER A 23 3.92 1.51 -9.90
C SER A 23 2.75 2.47 -10.09
N ASN A 24 1.55 1.91 -10.25
CA ASN A 24 0.33 2.69 -10.13
C ASN A 24 -0.14 2.68 -8.67
N PHE A 25 0.45 3.55 -7.84
CA PHE A 25 0.20 3.61 -6.40
C PHE A 25 -1.27 3.80 -6.00
N TYR A 26 -2.07 4.47 -6.83
CA TYR A 26 -3.51 4.58 -6.62
C TYR A 26 -4.20 3.23 -6.85
N LEU A 27 -3.81 2.49 -7.88
CA LEU A 27 -4.34 1.15 -8.17
C LEU A 27 -3.94 0.13 -7.11
N GLU A 28 -2.70 0.21 -6.56
CA GLU A 28 -2.28 -0.60 -5.41
C GLU A 28 -3.25 -0.39 -4.23
N GLY A 29 -3.48 0.87 -3.84
CA GLY A 29 -4.39 1.22 -2.78
C GLY A 29 -5.83 0.78 -3.05
N GLN A 30 -6.34 0.95 -4.28
CA GLN A 30 -7.67 0.46 -4.66
C GLN A 30 -7.81 -1.05 -4.53
N LYS A 31 -6.79 -1.81 -4.93
CA LYS A 31 -6.77 -3.28 -4.80
C LYS A 31 -6.77 -3.69 -3.33
N ALA A 32 -5.88 -3.09 -2.51
CA ALA A 32 -5.82 -3.36 -1.08
C ALA A 32 -7.15 -3.05 -0.38
N CYS A 33 -7.75 -1.89 -0.63
CA CYS A 33 -9.05 -1.50 -0.07
C CYS A 33 -10.19 -2.42 -0.54
N LYS A 34 -10.17 -2.91 -1.78
CA LYS A 34 -11.16 -3.88 -2.26
C LYS A 34 -11.06 -5.20 -1.50
N VAL A 35 -9.84 -5.68 -1.26
CA VAL A 35 -9.58 -6.89 -0.45
C VAL A 35 -10.04 -6.67 0.98
N LEU A 36 -9.72 -5.52 1.57
CA LEU A 36 -10.17 -5.16 2.90
C LEU A 36 -11.70 -5.14 3.02
N ASN A 37 -12.39 -4.51 2.06
CA ASN A 37 -13.86 -4.47 2.10
C ASN A 37 -14.49 -5.87 2.08
N HIS A 38 -13.94 -6.77 1.26
CA HIS A 38 -14.44 -8.13 1.27
C HIS A 38 -14.15 -8.85 2.61
N TYR A 39 -12.97 -8.67 3.19
CA TYR A 39 -12.67 -9.19 4.53
C TYR A 39 -13.69 -8.68 5.57
N VAL A 40 -14.03 -7.40 5.52
CA VAL A 40 -15.04 -6.77 6.38
C VAL A 40 -16.41 -7.43 6.21
N GLU A 41 -16.85 -7.62 4.96
CA GLU A 41 -18.13 -8.25 4.62
C GLU A 41 -18.19 -9.72 5.08
N GLU A 42 -17.18 -10.53 4.75
CA GLU A 42 -17.12 -11.96 5.11
C GLU A 42 -17.08 -12.19 6.63
N ASN A 43 -16.39 -11.34 7.36
CA ASN A 43 -16.30 -11.43 8.82
C ASN A 43 -17.41 -10.65 9.54
N GLN A 44 -18.36 -10.05 8.80
CA GLN A 44 -19.49 -9.30 9.33
C GLN A 44 -19.05 -8.22 10.35
N ILE A 45 -17.94 -7.52 10.05
CA ILE A 45 -17.41 -6.46 10.90
C ILE A 45 -18.37 -5.26 10.82
N PRO A 46 -18.99 -4.86 11.93
CA PRO A 46 -20.09 -3.89 11.89
C PRO A 46 -19.63 -2.46 11.61
N GLU A 47 -18.39 -2.15 11.94
CA GLU A 47 -17.83 -0.81 11.82
C GLU A 47 -16.34 -0.88 11.53
N VAL A 48 -15.87 -0.09 10.57
CA VAL A 48 -14.46 0.06 10.22
C VAL A 48 -14.00 1.41 10.71
N ASN A 49 -13.14 1.39 11.74
CA ASN A 49 -12.47 2.55 12.33
C ASN A 49 -11.00 2.48 11.96
N ILE A 50 -10.62 3.16 10.87
CA ILE A 50 -9.31 3.05 10.25
C ILE A 50 -8.48 4.31 10.46
N VAL A 51 -7.18 4.14 10.74
CA VAL A 51 -6.19 5.21 10.71
C VAL A 51 -5.19 4.97 9.60
N ASN A 52 -4.64 6.05 9.03
CA ASN A 52 -3.62 6.01 7.99
C ASN A 52 -2.28 6.54 8.52
N ILE A 53 -1.26 5.70 8.51
CA ILE A 53 0.13 6.10 8.68
C ILE A 53 0.68 6.34 7.28
N GLN A 54 0.76 7.63 6.92
CA GLN A 54 1.15 8.07 5.59
C GLN A 54 2.67 8.07 5.42
N GLY A 55 3.12 7.79 4.22
CA GLY A 55 4.53 7.97 3.86
C GLY A 55 4.99 9.42 3.87
N THR A 56 6.12 9.69 3.24
CA THR A 56 6.65 11.04 3.09
C THR A 56 5.68 11.89 2.27
N LEU A 57 5.15 12.95 2.88
CA LEU A 57 4.15 13.81 2.26
C LEU A 57 4.63 14.40 0.94
N GLY A 58 3.78 14.31 -0.08
CA GLY A 58 4.06 14.80 -1.43
C GLY A 58 4.79 13.79 -2.33
N ALA A 59 5.19 12.62 -1.83
CA ALA A 59 5.65 11.52 -2.67
C ALA A 59 4.49 10.95 -3.49
N THR A 60 4.73 10.55 -4.74
CA THR A 60 3.65 10.02 -5.60
C THR A 60 3.04 8.73 -5.06
N SER A 61 3.81 7.93 -4.33
CA SER A 61 3.33 6.74 -3.61
C SER A 61 2.36 7.12 -2.49
N GLN A 62 2.74 8.07 -1.62
CA GLN A 62 1.88 8.57 -0.57
C GLN A 62 0.58 9.15 -1.14
N ILE A 63 0.66 10.03 -2.13
CA ILE A 63 -0.53 10.65 -2.75
C ILE A 63 -1.47 9.57 -3.32
N GLY A 64 -0.93 8.59 -4.03
CA GLY A 64 -1.72 7.53 -4.64
C GLY A 64 -2.42 6.64 -3.60
N ARG A 65 -1.68 6.15 -2.63
CA ARG A 65 -2.18 5.24 -1.58
C ARG A 65 -3.19 5.94 -0.67
N THR A 66 -2.90 7.19 -0.25
CA THR A 66 -3.83 8.02 0.54
C THR A 66 -5.14 8.25 -0.20
N ASN A 67 -5.10 8.73 -1.47
CA ASN A 67 -6.31 9.02 -2.22
C ASN A 67 -7.18 7.76 -2.42
N ALA A 68 -6.56 6.61 -2.62
CA ALA A 68 -7.29 5.34 -2.75
C ALA A 68 -8.01 4.93 -1.46
N LEU A 69 -7.38 5.18 -0.30
CA LEU A 69 -8.01 4.94 1.01
C LEU A 69 -9.17 5.92 1.24
N GLU A 70 -8.99 7.21 0.95
CA GLU A 70 -10.05 8.22 1.10
C GLU A 70 -11.27 7.89 0.24
N ASP A 71 -11.06 7.57 -1.05
CA ASP A 71 -12.13 7.14 -1.95
C ASP A 71 -12.83 5.85 -1.47
N ALA A 72 -12.07 4.91 -0.89
CA ALA A 72 -12.64 3.68 -0.35
C ALA A 72 -13.43 3.94 0.93
N ALA A 73 -12.95 4.80 1.82
CA ALA A 73 -13.64 5.19 3.04
C ALA A 73 -15.00 5.83 2.72
N ASP A 74 -15.01 6.76 1.77
CA ASP A 74 -16.24 7.38 1.29
C ASP A 74 -17.20 6.36 0.65
N LYS A 75 -16.67 5.47 -0.18
CA LYS A 75 -17.46 4.48 -0.92
C LYS A 75 -18.08 3.41 -0.03
N TYR A 76 -17.32 2.91 0.95
CA TYR A 76 -17.74 1.78 1.79
C TYR A 76 -18.29 2.22 3.16
N GLY A 77 -18.25 3.52 3.46
CA GLY A 77 -18.73 4.06 4.73
C GLY A 77 -17.80 3.78 5.90
N TRP A 78 -16.50 3.75 5.68
CA TRP A 78 -15.51 3.56 6.74
C TRP A 78 -15.24 4.88 7.47
N ASN A 79 -14.97 4.80 8.76
CA ASN A 79 -14.56 5.93 9.57
C ASN A 79 -13.04 6.11 9.47
N LEU A 80 -12.56 6.99 8.59
CA LEU A 80 -11.15 7.39 8.54
C LEU A 80 -10.89 8.38 9.68
N LEU A 81 -10.40 7.86 10.81
CA LEU A 81 -10.28 8.61 12.06
C LEU A 81 -9.15 9.64 12.05
N ALA A 82 -7.99 9.27 11.49
CA ALA A 82 -6.81 10.11 11.44
C ALA A 82 -5.87 9.71 10.30
N GLN A 83 -5.08 10.69 9.86
CA GLN A 83 -3.99 10.51 8.90
C GLN A 83 -2.77 11.30 9.38
N GLU A 84 -1.62 10.66 9.55
CA GLU A 84 -0.38 11.30 10.00
C GLU A 84 0.85 10.61 9.36
N SER A 85 1.86 11.40 8.99
CA SER A 85 3.02 10.87 8.30
C SER A 85 3.97 10.10 9.24
N GLY A 86 4.26 8.86 8.87
CA GLY A 86 5.32 7.99 9.40
C GLY A 86 6.63 8.10 8.60
N GLU A 87 6.66 8.93 7.53
CA GLU A 87 7.85 9.23 6.73
C GLU A 87 8.51 7.98 6.11
N TYR A 88 7.74 6.91 5.91
CA TYR A 88 8.21 5.59 5.48
C TYR A 88 9.23 4.93 6.42
N THR A 89 9.22 5.31 7.71
CA THR A 89 10.16 4.77 8.70
C THR A 89 9.46 4.07 9.86
N GLU A 90 10.03 2.95 10.31
CA GLU A 90 9.54 2.18 11.45
C GLU A 90 9.47 3.01 12.73
N ALA A 91 10.54 3.77 13.03
CA ALA A 91 10.61 4.58 14.24
C ALA A 91 9.54 5.67 14.30
N LYS A 92 9.31 6.37 13.16
CA LYS A 92 8.30 7.43 13.11
C LYS A 92 6.89 6.86 13.16
N ALA A 93 6.65 5.76 12.46
CA ALA A 93 5.36 5.06 12.51
C ALA A 93 5.02 4.56 13.92
N TYR A 94 6.01 4.06 14.67
CA TYR A 94 5.84 3.70 16.08
C TYR A 94 5.37 4.90 16.94
N GLU A 95 6.01 6.08 16.78
CA GLU A 95 5.60 7.30 17.49
C GLU A 95 4.17 7.73 17.13
N VAL A 96 3.86 7.73 15.82
CA VAL A 96 2.54 8.10 15.28
C VAL A 96 1.47 7.16 15.81
N MET A 97 1.69 5.85 15.69
CA MET A 97 0.72 4.86 16.17
C MET A 97 0.51 4.94 17.69
N THR A 98 1.59 5.14 18.46
CA THR A 98 1.49 5.33 19.92
C THR A 98 0.62 6.52 20.28
N LYS A 99 0.68 7.61 19.50
CA LYS A 99 -0.16 8.80 19.68
C LYS A 99 -1.62 8.48 19.30
N MET A 100 -1.85 7.88 18.13
CA MET A 100 -3.19 7.55 17.65
C MET A 100 -3.94 6.62 18.61
N LEU A 101 -3.28 5.62 19.19
CA LEU A 101 -3.86 4.70 20.19
C LEU A 101 -4.31 5.40 21.50
N LYS A 102 -3.76 6.57 21.81
CA LYS A 102 -4.18 7.37 22.98
C LYS A 102 -5.35 8.29 22.65
N GLU A 103 -5.47 8.72 21.39
CA GLU A 103 -6.49 9.65 20.93
C GLU A 103 -7.77 8.97 20.48
N TYR A 104 -7.65 7.73 19.97
CA TYR A 104 -8.76 6.95 19.40
C TYR A 104 -8.81 5.56 20.03
N GLU A 105 -9.82 5.30 20.82
CA GLU A 105 -9.96 4.01 21.55
C GLU A 105 -10.44 2.86 20.64
N ASP A 106 -11.19 3.19 19.58
CA ASP A 106 -11.94 2.23 18.77
C ASP A 106 -11.24 1.85 17.45
N ILE A 107 -9.95 2.15 17.29
CA ILE A 107 -9.18 1.75 16.11
C ILE A 107 -9.22 0.23 15.97
N ASN A 108 -9.68 -0.27 14.82
CA ASN A 108 -9.64 -1.69 14.47
C ASN A 108 -8.91 -2.00 13.16
N PHE A 109 -8.53 -0.97 12.39
CA PHE A 109 -7.71 -1.08 11.20
C PHE A 109 -6.62 0.00 11.16
N VAL A 110 -5.43 -0.39 10.70
CA VAL A 110 -4.32 0.53 10.40
C VAL A 110 -3.87 0.31 8.97
N TYR A 111 -3.92 1.36 8.18
CA TYR A 111 -3.40 1.41 6.82
C TYR A 111 -2.02 2.07 6.88
N CYS A 112 -0.97 1.29 6.65
CA CYS A 112 0.41 1.73 6.65
C CYS A 112 0.89 1.80 5.20
N GLU A 113 1.36 2.95 4.75
CA GLU A 113 1.69 3.14 3.34
C GLU A 113 3.01 2.46 2.90
N ASN A 114 3.69 1.76 3.83
CA ASN A 114 4.72 0.76 3.52
C ASN A 114 4.93 -0.23 4.68
N ASP A 115 5.75 -1.25 4.41
CA ASP A 115 6.07 -2.31 5.37
C ASP A 115 6.82 -1.80 6.61
N ASN A 116 7.75 -0.87 6.47
CA ASN A 116 8.48 -0.32 7.62
C ASN A 116 7.52 0.40 8.58
N GLU A 117 6.54 1.14 8.04
CA GLU A 117 5.49 1.76 8.85
C GLU A 117 4.61 0.71 9.54
N ALA A 118 4.27 -0.38 8.83
CA ALA A 118 3.52 -1.49 9.43
C ALA A 118 4.30 -2.13 10.59
N PHE A 119 5.61 -2.28 10.47
CA PHE A 119 6.43 -2.84 11.55
C PHE A 119 6.42 -1.97 12.80
N GLY A 120 6.59 -0.65 12.64
CA GLY A 120 6.51 0.29 13.75
C GLY A 120 5.12 0.34 14.38
N ALA A 121 4.05 0.30 13.57
CA ALA A 121 2.68 0.26 14.06
C ALA A 121 2.40 -1.02 14.88
N ILE A 122 2.84 -2.18 14.40
CA ILE A 122 2.70 -3.47 15.09
C ILE A 122 3.35 -3.42 16.48
N ASP A 123 4.57 -2.88 16.56
CA ASP A 123 5.29 -2.79 17.83
C ASP A 123 4.60 -1.83 18.81
N ALA A 124 4.12 -0.66 18.34
CA ALA A 124 3.33 0.26 19.16
C ALA A 124 2.02 -0.34 19.68
N ILE A 125 1.31 -1.11 18.84
CA ILE A 125 0.06 -1.77 19.21
C ILE A 125 0.31 -2.83 20.30
N ARG A 126 1.39 -3.62 20.15
CA ARG A 126 1.78 -4.63 21.13
C ARG A 126 2.20 -4.03 22.48
N ASP A 127 2.95 -2.93 22.43
CA ASP A 127 3.36 -2.20 23.65
C ASP A 127 2.17 -1.57 24.37
N ALA A 128 1.08 -1.27 23.65
CA ALA A 128 -0.20 -0.87 24.23
C ALA A 128 -1.04 -2.04 24.78
N GLY A 129 -0.53 -3.29 24.69
CA GLY A 129 -1.19 -4.50 25.19
C GLY A 129 -2.30 -5.03 24.28
N LYS A 130 -2.35 -4.57 23.02
CA LYS A 130 -3.32 -5.04 22.02
C LYS A 130 -2.70 -6.09 21.09
N THR A 131 -3.55 -6.86 20.43
CA THR A 131 -3.17 -7.89 19.45
C THR A 131 -3.34 -7.39 18.01
N VAL A 132 -2.52 -7.90 17.09
CA VAL A 132 -2.57 -7.54 15.66
C VAL A 132 -2.93 -8.72 14.77
N GLY A 133 -3.41 -8.43 13.58
CA GLY A 133 -3.65 -9.39 12.52
C GLY A 133 -4.99 -10.11 12.59
N PRO A 134 -5.26 -11.08 11.70
CA PRO A 134 -6.55 -11.74 11.59
C PRO A 134 -7.04 -12.33 12.92
N GLY A 135 -8.19 -11.86 13.39
CA GLY A 135 -8.77 -12.24 14.68
C GLY A 135 -8.18 -11.53 15.90
N GLY A 136 -7.22 -10.62 15.72
CA GLY A 136 -6.72 -9.72 16.76
C GLY A 136 -7.56 -8.45 16.89
N ASP A 137 -7.15 -7.58 17.82
CA ASP A 137 -7.84 -6.31 18.09
C ASP A 137 -7.73 -5.34 16.91
N ILE A 138 -6.58 -5.32 16.21
CA ILE A 138 -6.28 -4.37 15.13
C ILE A 138 -5.71 -5.11 13.92
N GLN A 139 -6.30 -4.87 12.75
CA GLN A 139 -5.88 -5.42 11.47
C GLN A 139 -4.90 -4.46 10.76
N ILE A 140 -3.84 -5.01 10.17
CA ILE A 140 -2.79 -4.23 9.50
C ILE A 140 -2.89 -4.42 8.00
N ILE A 141 -2.94 -3.30 7.26
CA ILE A 141 -2.79 -3.22 5.81
C ILE A 141 -1.43 -2.57 5.53
N SER A 142 -0.65 -3.15 4.64
CA SER A 142 0.70 -2.72 4.29
C SER A 142 0.91 -2.65 2.78
N PHE A 143 2.04 -2.08 2.38
CA PHE A 143 2.49 -2.01 0.99
C PHE A 143 3.98 -2.29 0.91
N ASP A 144 4.44 -2.66 -0.26
CA ASP A 144 5.75 -3.04 -0.77
C ASP A 144 5.91 -4.55 -0.91
N ALA A 145 5.26 -5.36 -0.09
CA ALA A 145 5.36 -6.81 -0.03
C ALA A 145 6.83 -7.29 0.02
N THR A 146 7.61 -6.65 0.89
CA THR A 146 9.00 -7.05 1.13
C THR A 146 9.06 -8.46 1.69
N GLN A 147 10.23 -9.09 1.62
CA GLN A 147 10.42 -10.42 2.20
C GLN A 147 10.03 -10.46 3.69
N GLU A 148 10.32 -9.41 4.44
CA GLU A 148 9.96 -9.30 5.85
C GLU A 148 8.46 -9.05 6.03
N GLY A 149 7.84 -8.19 5.20
CA GLY A 149 6.39 -7.96 5.19
C GLY A 149 5.61 -9.26 4.97
N LEU A 150 5.97 -10.00 3.92
CA LEU A 150 5.36 -11.30 3.62
C LEU A 150 5.61 -12.35 4.71
N ARG A 151 6.78 -12.31 5.38
CA ARG A 151 7.06 -13.17 6.53
C ARG A 151 6.15 -12.84 7.71
N ARG A 152 5.97 -11.56 8.04
CA ARG A 152 5.08 -11.10 9.10
C ARG A 152 3.62 -11.39 8.77
N MET A 153 3.21 -11.23 7.52
CA MET A 153 1.86 -11.64 7.08
C MET A 153 1.64 -13.15 7.27
N ARG A 154 2.60 -14.01 6.89
CA ARG A 154 2.53 -15.46 7.13
C ARG A 154 2.44 -15.82 8.61
N ASN A 155 3.06 -15.02 9.47
CA ASN A 155 2.99 -15.18 10.92
C ASN A 155 1.67 -14.65 11.53
N GLY A 156 0.77 -14.10 10.72
CA GLY A 156 -0.52 -13.58 11.18
C GLY A 156 -0.45 -12.16 11.77
N GLU A 157 0.58 -11.38 11.44
CA GLU A 157 0.74 -10.01 11.94
C GLU A 157 0.14 -8.96 10.99
N ILE A 158 0.21 -9.21 9.70
CA ILE A 158 -0.31 -8.36 8.62
C ILE A 158 -1.46 -9.10 7.94
N LEU A 159 -2.57 -8.41 7.71
CA LEU A 159 -3.74 -8.96 7.02
C LEU A 159 -3.58 -8.86 5.49
N ILE A 160 -3.17 -7.70 4.98
CA ILE A 160 -3.05 -7.39 3.56
C ILE A 160 -1.71 -6.71 3.32
N ASP A 161 -1.01 -7.14 2.27
CA ASP A 161 0.23 -6.53 1.81
C ASP A 161 0.20 -6.40 0.28
N ALA A 162 0.16 -5.17 -0.22
CA ALA A 162 0.13 -4.90 -1.65
C ALA A 162 1.55 -4.74 -2.19
N GLU A 163 1.87 -5.47 -3.25
CA GLU A 163 3.18 -5.39 -3.88
C GLU A 163 3.42 -4.01 -4.50
N CYS A 164 4.63 -3.49 -4.31
CA CYS A 164 5.25 -2.45 -5.10
C CYS A 164 6.47 -3.07 -5.78
N ASN A 165 6.32 -3.51 -7.02
CA ASN A 165 7.29 -4.37 -7.69
C ASN A 165 8.54 -3.59 -8.14
N PRO A 166 9.74 -3.87 -7.61
CA PRO A 166 10.97 -3.16 -7.96
C PRO A 166 11.62 -3.64 -9.26
N GLU A 167 11.07 -4.65 -9.94
CA GLU A 167 11.68 -5.27 -11.12
C GLU A 167 11.52 -4.41 -12.40
N HIS A 168 12.00 -3.17 -12.35
CA HIS A 168 11.92 -2.23 -13.48
C HIS A 168 12.86 -2.58 -14.64
N GLY A 169 13.90 -3.39 -14.41
CA GLY A 169 14.96 -3.68 -15.38
C GLY A 169 14.44 -4.22 -16.71
N TYR A 170 13.50 -5.16 -16.67
CA TYR A 170 12.87 -5.71 -17.86
C TYR A 170 12.19 -4.62 -18.73
N TYR A 171 11.48 -3.71 -18.10
CA TYR A 171 10.77 -2.62 -18.80
C TYR A 171 11.75 -1.56 -19.35
N VAL A 172 12.85 -1.31 -18.62
CA VAL A 172 13.93 -0.44 -19.11
C VAL A 172 14.53 -1.02 -20.40
N GLU A 173 14.81 -2.33 -20.42
CA GLU A 173 15.29 -3.02 -21.62
C GLU A 173 14.32 -2.85 -22.79
N LYS A 174 13.02 -3.07 -22.59
CA LYS A 174 11.99 -2.90 -23.62
C LYS A 174 11.92 -1.47 -24.15
N VAL A 175 12.01 -0.48 -23.29
CA VAL A 175 12.06 0.93 -23.72
C VAL A 175 13.32 1.21 -24.55
N MET A 176 14.47 0.66 -24.18
CA MET A 176 15.71 0.82 -24.92
C MET A 176 15.64 0.17 -26.30
N GLU A 177 15.10 -1.06 -26.41
CA GLU A 177 14.85 -1.73 -27.69
C GLU A 177 14.00 -0.86 -28.62
N GLN A 178 12.87 -0.33 -28.12
CA GLN A 178 11.99 0.56 -28.91
C GLN A 178 12.69 1.84 -29.38
N ILE A 179 13.58 2.41 -28.54
CA ILE A 179 14.38 3.58 -28.92
C ILE A 179 15.34 3.24 -30.09
N GLU A 180 16.03 2.10 -30.01
CA GLU A 180 16.98 1.65 -31.02
C GLU A 180 16.28 1.36 -32.37
N ASP A 181 15.12 0.71 -32.30
CA ASP A 181 14.32 0.35 -33.48
C ASP A 181 13.49 1.52 -34.04
N LYS A 182 13.56 2.70 -33.40
CA LYS A 182 12.80 3.91 -33.77
C LYS A 182 11.29 3.69 -33.80
N GLU A 183 10.81 2.86 -32.90
CA GLU A 183 9.39 2.60 -32.73
C GLU A 183 8.69 3.74 -31.97
N LEU A 184 7.35 3.73 -31.99
CA LEU A 184 6.55 4.64 -31.18
C LEU A 184 6.66 4.29 -29.72
N LEU A 185 7.24 5.19 -28.92
CA LEU A 185 7.45 4.98 -27.49
C LEU A 185 6.18 5.25 -26.68
N GLN A 186 5.82 4.29 -25.83
CA GLN A 186 4.88 4.52 -24.75
C GLN A 186 5.56 5.38 -23.68
N LYS A 187 4.88 6.45 -23.26
CA LYS A 187 5.44 7.42 -22.29
C LYS A 187 5.46 6.90 -20.87
N GLU A 188 4.45 6.12 -20.49
CA GLU A 188 4.25 5.60 -19.13
C GLU A 188 4.09 4.08 -19.18
N TRP A 189 4.87 3.40 -18.36
CA TRP A 189 4.86 1.94 -18.19
C TRP A 189 4.52 1.61 -16.75
N ASN A 190 3.33 1.06 -16.53
CA ASN A 190 2.96 0.55 -15.21
C ASN A 190 3.43 -0.90 -15.06
N VAL A 191 4.19 -1.16 -14.01
CA VAL A 191 4.62 -2.51 -13.65
C VAL A 191 3.43 -3.25 -13.06
N PRO A 192 3.13 -4.50 -13.48
CA PRO A 192 2.09 -5.31 -12.84
C PRO A 192 2.45 -5.66 -11.41
N GLU A 193 1.46 -5.58 -10.52
CA GLU A 193 1.61 -5.80 -9.09
C GLU A 193 0.46 -6.62 -8.55
N GLU A 194 0.73 -7.44 -7.55
CA GLU A 194 -0.23 -8.30 -6.88
C GLU A 194 -0.61 -7.76 -5.50
N VAL A 195 -1.65 -8.33 -4.90
CA VAL A 195 -2.01 -8.10 -3.49
C VAL A 195 -2.03 -9.44 -2.80
N PHE A 196 -1.26 -9.54 -1.74
CA PHE A 196 -1.23 -10.70 -0.86
C PHE A 196 -2.15 -10.46 0.34
N ALA A 197 -2.81 -11.52 0.82
CA ALA A 197 -3.69 -11.40 1.97
C ALA A 197 -3.68 -12.69 2.80
N ASN A 198 -3.69 -12.53 4.11
CA ASN A 198 -3.79 -13.64 5.06
C ASN A 198 -5.26 -13.97 5.35
N ILE A 199 -5.94 -14.50 4.36
CA ILE A 199 -7.36 -14.85 4.34
C ILE A 199 -7.54 -16.20 3.61
N PRO A 200 -8.64 -16.96 3.87
CA PRO A 200 -8.83 -18.28 3.27
C PRO A 200 -8.80 -18.29 1.74
N GLU A 201 -8.33 -19.41 1.17
CA GLU A 201 -7.95 -19.66 -0.24
C GLU A 201 -8.93 -19.21 -1.36
N ASN A 202 -10.17 -18.89 -1.04
CA ASN A 202 -11.18 -18.50 -2.03
C ASN A 202 -10.98 -17.08 -2.61
N TYR A 203 -9.94 -16.37 -2.20
CA TYR A 203 -9.72 -14.95 -2.50
C TYR A 203 -8.98 -14.68 -3.80
N GLU A 204 -8.07 -15.55 -4.22
CA GLU A 204 -7.31 -15.41 -5.48
C GLU A 204 -8.21 -15.32 -6.72
N ILE A 205 -9.42 -15.93 -6.64
CA ILE A 205 -10.39 -15.94 -7.74
C ILE A 205 -11.02 -14.56 -7.97
N MET A 206 -11.12 -13.72 -6.95
CA MET A 206 -11.83 -12.43 -7.02
C MET A 206 -10.99 -11.26 -7.54
N LEU A 207 -9.67 -11.35 -7.46
CA LEU A 207 -8.75 -10.29 -7.94
C LEU A 207 -8.46 -10.39 -9.45
N GLY A 208 -9.01 -11.38 -10.15
CA GLY A 208 -8.89 -11.50 -11.61
C GLY A 208 -7.50 -11.92 -12.09
N GLY A 209 -6.68 -12.47 -11.20
CA GLY A 209 -5.37 -13.02 -11.53
C GLY A 209 -5.52 -14.32 -12.31
N LYS A 210 -5.40 -14.26 -13.64
CA LYS A 210 -4.94 -15.40 -14.41
C LYS A 210 -3.42 -15.39 -14.32
N ARG A 211 -2.84 -16.45 -13.73
CA ARG A 211 -1.42 -16.79 -13.89
C ARG A 211 -1.06 -16.95 -15.36
#